data_1de2258d8a4b4ae34567162f3fcfed3b
#
_entry.id   1de2258d8a4b4ae34567162f3fcfed3b
#
_cell.length_a   1.000
_cell.length_b   1.000
_cell.length_c   1.000
_cell.angle_alpha   90.00
_cell.angle_beta   90.00
_cell.angle_gamma   90.00
#
_symmetry.space_group_name_H-M   'P 1'
#
loop_
_entity.id
_entity.type
_entity.pdbx_description
1 polymer ?
#
loop_
_entity_poly.entity_id
_entity_poly.type
_entity_poly.pdbx_seq_one_letter_code
_entity_poly.pdbx_strand_id
1 'polypeptide(L)'
;MAYNPKSLKAEEFISDEEILATLEYAEQNKHNKELIEEILEKARPKKTEDGTVCAGLSHREAAVLLLCDLPEMNERLFKLAEEIKLAFYGNRIVMFAPLYLSNYCVNGCVYCPYHYQNKHIC
;
A
#
# COMPACT_ATOMS: atom_id res chain seq x y z
N MET A 1 13.00 -20.33 2.11
CA MET A 1 12.93 -20.31 0.61
C MET A 1 13.41 -18.96 0.12
N ALA A 2 14.01 -18.87 -1.07
CA ALA A 2 14.42 -17.56 -1.61
C ALA A 2 13.17 -16.82 -2.12
N TYR A 3 12.98 -15.60 -1.67
CA TYR A 3 11.90 -14.73 -2.14
C TYR A 3 12.04 -14.42 -3.63
N ASN A 4 11.01 -14.72 -4.42
CA ASN A 4 10.97 -14.48 -5.86
C ASN A 4 9.68 -13.79 -6.25
N PRO A 5 9.65 -12.44 -6.37
CA PRO A 5 8.45 -11.67 -6.67
C PRO A 5 7.88 -11.91 -8.08
N LYS A 6 8.59 -12.65 -8.94
CA LYS A 6 8.15 -13.00 -10.31
C LYS A 6 7.61 -14.42 -10.40
N SER A 7 7.62 -15.18 -9.31
CA SER A 7 7.06 -16.53 -9.29
C SER A 7 5.55 -16.52 -9.37
N LEU A 8 4.99 -17.57 -9.96
CA LEU A 8 3.55 -17.85 -9.94
C LEU A 8 3.12 -18.69 -8.74
N LYS A 9 4.07 -19.13 -7.91
CA LYS A 9 3.80 -19.92 -6.70
C LYS A 9 3.79 -18.99 -5.50
N ALA A 10 2.68 -18.97 -4.77
CA ALA A 10 2.52 -18.13 -3.59
C ALA A 10 3.63 -18.30 -2.56
N GLU A 11 4.07 -19.53 -2.32
CA GLU A 11 5.13 -19.90 -1.38
C GLU A 11 6.50 -19.29 -1.70
N GLU A 12 6.71 -18.83 -2.94
CA GLU A 12 7.97 -18.22 -3.36
C GLU A 12 7.95 -16.68 -3.31
N PHE A 13 6.76 -16.05 -3.29
CA PHE A 13 6.62 -14.58 -3.21
C PHE A 13 5.89 -14.09 -1.97
N ILE A 14 5.26 -14.97 -1.20
CA ILE A 14 4.70 -14.69 0.13
C ILE A 14 5.59 -15.39 1.15
N SER A 15 6.26 -14.62 2.01
CA SER A 15 7.09 -15.15 3.09
C SER A 15 6.50 -14.73 4.44
N ASP A 16 5.94 -15.67 5.17
CA ASP A 16 5.42 -15.42 6.52
C ASP A 16 6.52 -14.93 7.46
N GLU A 17 7.74 -15.44 7.31
CA GLU A 17 8.89 -15.02 8.11
C GLU A 17 9.20 -13.53 7.90
N GLU A 18 9.24 -13.06 6.63
CA GLU A 18 9.51 -11.65 6.32
C GLU A 18 8.34 -10.75 6.73
N ILE A 19 7.10 -11.21 6.61
CA ILE A 19 5.92 -10.48 7.08
C ILE A 19 6.01 -10.28 8.59
N LEU A 20 6.24 -11.33 9.37
CA LEU A 20 6.35 -11.27 10.82
C LEU A 20 7.52 -10.38 11.27
N ALA A 21 8.69 -10.54 10.63
CA ALA A 21 9.85 -9.70 10.92
C ALA A 21 9.60 -8.21 10.59
N THR A 22 8.85 -7.93 9.53
CA THR A 22 8.44 -6.56 9.16
C THR A 22 7.49 -5.96 10.18
N LEU A 23 6.51 -6.72 10.65
CA LEU A 23 5.58 -6.26 11.68
C LEU A 23 6.28 -6.05 13.03
N GLU A 24 7.17 -6.95 13.42
CA GLU A 24 7.96 -6.79 14.64
C GLU A 24 8.87 -5.55 14.58
N TYR A 25 9.56 -5.35 13.47
CA TYR A 25 10.36 -4.15 13.24
C TYR A 25 9.53 -2.87 13.36
N ALA A 26 8.34 -2.87 12.76
CA ALA A 26 7.44 -1.73 12.80
C ALA A 26 6.91 -1.46 14.22
N GLU A 27 6.55 -2.50 14.98
CA GLU A 27 6.11 -2.36 16.38
C GLU A 27 7.21 -1.76 17.27
N GLN A 28 8.47 -2.15 17.06
CA GLN A 28 9.60 -1.60 17.80
C GLN A 28 9.92 -0.12 17.44
N ASN A 29 9.55 0.31 16.22
CA ASN A 29 9.92 1.62 15.69
C ASN A 29 8.73 2.58 15.49
N LYS A 30 7.51 2.20 15.79
CA LYS A 30 6.30 3.03 15.59
C LYS A 30 6.30 4.38 16.31
N HIS A 31 7.12 4.53 17.35
CA HIS A 31 7.30 5.78 18.11
C HIS A 31 8.68 6.43 17.90
N ASN A 32 9.49 5.89 17.00
CA ASN A 32 10.80 6.44 16.68
C ASN A 32 10.64 7.64 15.73
N LYS A 33 10.53 8.84 16.32
CA LYS A 33 10.28 10.08 15.58
C LYS A 33 11.36 10.38 14.55
N GLU A 34 12.62 10.13 14.87
CA GLU A 34 13.76 10.40 13.97
C GLU A 34 13.65 9.52 12.71
N LEU A 35 13.40 8.22 12.89
CA LEU A 35 13.19 7.29 11.78
C LEU A 35 11.97 7.68 10.94
N ILE A 36 10.86 8.04 11.59
CA ILE A 36 9.63 8.46 10.88
C ILE A 36 9.91 9.71 10.05
N GLU A 37 10.63 10.69 10.60
CA GLU A 37 11.00 11.89 9.86
C GLU A 37 11.90 11.61 8.65
N GLU A 38 12.88 10.72 8.80
CA GLU A 38 13.71 10.27 7.69
C GLU A 38 12.89 9.62 6.57
N ILE A 39 11.93 8.76 6.94
CA ILE A 39 11.03 8.10 5.99
C ILE A 39 10.16 9.14 5.25
N LEU A 40 9.59 10.10 5.98
CA LEU A 40 8.77 11.16 5.40
C LEU A 40 9.60 12.05 4.45
N GLU A 41 10.82 12.41 4.83
CA GLU A 41 11.70 13.22 3.98
C GLU A 41 12.13 12.46 2.72
N LYS A 42 12.41 11.17 2.83
CA LYS A 42 12.69 10.30 1.68
C LYS A 42 11.52 10.26 0.69
N ALA A 43 10.29 10.19 1.20
CA ALA A 43 9.08 10.11 0.38
C ALA A 43 8.68 11.45 -0.28
N ARG A 44 9.30 12.57 0.11
CA ARG A 44 8.96 13.89 -0.43
C ARG A 44 9.09 13.97 -1.94
N PRO A 45 8.13 14.60 -2.63
CA PRO A 45 8.21 14.77 -4.08
C PRO A 45 9.38 15.69 -4.45
N LYS A 46 10.17 15.28 -5.43
CA LYS A 46 11.29 16.05 -5.98
C LYS A 46 11.02 16.38 -7.43
N LYS A 47 11.26 17.63 -7.80
CA LYS A 47 11.21 18.05 -9.21
C LYS A 47 12.53 17.70 -9.88
N THR A 48 12.45 17.02 -11.01
CA THR A 48 13.56 16.69 -11.89
C THR A 48 13.31 17.30 -13.27
N GLU A 49 14.29 17.27 -14.16
CA GLU A 49 14.14 17.73 -15.55
C GLU A 49 13.04 16.95 -16.29
N ASP A 50 12.88 15.65 -15.95
CA ASP A 50 11.89 14.76 -16.56
C ASP A 50 10.50 14.81 -15.88
N GLY A 51 10.34 15.61 -14.83
CA GLY A 51 9.07 15.74 -14.09
C GLY A 51 9.18 15.59 -12.59
N THR A 52 8.05 15.29 -11.93
CA THR A 52 8.01 15.06 -10.49
C THR A 52 8.21 13.58 -10.17
N VAL A 53 9.10 13.28 -9.24
CA VAL A 53 9.39 11.92 -8.78
C VAL A 53 9.26 11.82 -7.25
N CYS A 54 8.85 10.66 -6.75
CA CYS A 54 8.92 10.29 -5.34
C CYS A 54 9.73 9.00 -5.18
N ALA A 55 10.50 8.91 -4.11
CA ALA A 55 11.10 7.64 -3.73
C ALA A 55 10.04 6.70 -3.16
N GLY A 56 10.04 5.45 -3.62
CA GLY A 56 9.21 4.41 -3.04
C GLY A 56 9.64 4.05 -1.62
N LEU A 57 8.70 3.61 -0.80
CA LEU A 57 8.96 3.10 0.53
C LEU A 57 9.17 1.58 0.49
N SER A 58 10.06 1.07 1.32
CA SER A 58 10.17 -0.37 1.59
C SER A 58 8.98 -0.86 2.42
N HIS A 59 8.76 -2.17 2.48
CA HIS A 59 7.71 -2.77 3.32
C HIS A 59 7.88 -2.37 4.80
N ARG A 60 9.10 -2.35 5.32
CA ARG A 60 9.39 -1.97 6.72
C ARG A 60 9.10 -0.49 6.98
N GLU A 61 9.50 0.40 6.08
CA GLU A 61 9.19 1.83 6.19
C GLU A 61 7.68 2.09 6.15
N ALA A 62 6.97 1.45 5.23
CA ALA A 62 5.51 1.55 5.14
C ALA A 62 4.83 1.00 6.41
N ALA A 63 5.30 -0.14 6.94
CA ALA A 63 4.75 -0.73 8.16
C ALA A 63 4.96 0.18 9.38
N VAL A 64 6.11 0.83 9.53
CA VAL A 64 6.36 1.82 10.60
C VAL A 64 5.36 2.97 10.52
N LEU A 65 5.12 3.54 9.33
CA LEU A 65 4.15 4.63 9.16
C LEU A 65 2.71 4.18 9.45
N LEU A 66 2.34 2.96 9.06
CA LEU A 66 1.00 2.40 9.29
C LEU A 66 0.72 2.10 10.76
N LEU A 67 1.73 1.70 11.52
CA LEU A 67 1.60 1.42 12.96
C LEU A 67 1.85 2.65 13.85
N CYS A 68 2.33 3.74 13.29
CA CYS A 68 2.55 4.98 14.04
C CYS A 68 1.23 5.53 14.55
N ASP A 69 1.13 5.72 15.88
CA ASP A 69 -0.04 6.28 16.56
C ASP A 69 0.23 7.66 17.18
N LEU A 70 1.38 8.29 16.87
CA LEU A 70 1.73 9.64 17.32
C LEU A 70 0.96 10.70 16.51
N PRO A 71 0.04 11.49 17.14
CA PRO A 71 -0.80 12.45 16.41
C PRO A 71 0.00 13.45 15.59
N GLU A 72 1.11 13.97 16.14
CA GLU A 72 1.97 14.95 15.47
C GLU A 72 2.65 14.38 14.21
N MET A 73 3.04 13.09 14.23
CA MET A 73 3.64 12.42 13.07
C MET A 73 2.57 12.10 12.03
N ASN A 74 1.39 11.71 12.46
CA ASN A 74 0.25 11.48 11.57
C ASN A 74 -0.19 12.76 10.85
N GLU A 75 -0.21 13.91 11.52
CA GLU A 75 -0.46 15.19 10.84
C GLU A 75 0.58 15.50 9.76
N ARG A 76 1.85 15.23 10.04
CA ARG A 76 2.93 15.40 9.04
C ARG A 76 2.80 14.43 7.88
N LEU A 77 2.43 13.16 8.15
CA LEU A 77 2.15 12.15 7.13
C LEU A 77 1.01 12.60 6.20
N PHE A 78 -0.10 13.10 6.76
CA PHE A 78 -1.23 13.57 5.97
C PHE A 78 -0.89 14.80 5.13
N LYS A 79 -0.13 15.75 5.67
CA LYS A 79 0.36 16.90 4.92
C LYS A 79 1.26 16.47 3.75
N LEU A 80 2.18 15.54 4.00
CA LEU A 80 3.03 15.00 2.94
C LEU A 80 2.21 14.26 1.88
N ALA A 81 1.20 13.49 2.26
CA ALA A 81 0.30 12.82 1.30
C ALA A 81 -0.43 13.83 0.42
N GLU A 82 -0.88 14.96 0.99
CA GLU A 82 -1.45 16.08 0.24
C GLU A 82 -0.42 16.71 -0.72
N GLU A 83 0.79 16.99 -0.27
CA GLU A 83 1.88 17.50 -1.09
C GLU A 83 2.16 16.58 -2.30
N ILE A 84 2.26 15.27 -2.06
CA ILE A 84 2.45 14.28 -3.12
C ILE A 84 1.28 14.30 -4.10
N LYS A 85 0.05 14.27 -3.60
CA LYS A 85 -1.16 14.33 -4.43
C LYS A 85 -1.16 15.59 -5.30
N LEU A 86 -0.87 16.75 -4.73
CA LEU A 86 -0.83 18.02 -5.47
C LEU A 86 0.31 18.07 -6.50
N ALA A 87 1.46 17.47 -6.17
CA ALA A 87 2.61 17.43 -7.08
C ALA A 87 2.35 16.60 -8.33
N PHE A 88 1.58 15.49 -8.24
CA PHE A 88 1.30 14.60 -9.36
C PHE A 88 -0.02 14.88 -10.07
N TYR A 89 -1.05 15.23 -9.32
CA TYR A 89 -2.42 15.36 -9.84
C TYR A 89 -2.94 16.80 -9.83
N GLY A 90 -2.26 17.72 -9.12
CA GLY A 90 -2.76 19.07 -8.91
C GLY A 90 -4.14 19.04 -8.23
N ASN A 91 -5.06 19.89 -8.68
CA ASN A 91 -6.43 19.96 -8.15
C ASN A 91 -7.39 18.95 -8.80
N ARG A 92 -6.89 18.04 -9.63
CA ARG A 92 -7.73 17.01 -10.27
C ARG A 92 -8.19 15.98 -9.26
N ILE A 93 -9.44 15.58 -9.39
CA ILE A 93 -10.04 14.46 -8.68
C ILE A 93 -10.31 13.37 -9.72
N VAL A 94 -9.80 12.17 -9.48
CA VAL A 94 -10.10 11.02 -10.33
C VAL A 94 -11.43 10.44 -9.87
N MET A 95 -12.45 10.55 -10.74
CA MET A 95 -13.76 9.95 -10.53
C MET A 95 -13.87 8.71 -11.41
N PHE A 96 -14.30 7.61 -10.84
CA PHE A 96 -14.57 6.38 -11.59
C PHE A 96 -15.80 5.67 -11.02
N ALA A 97 -16.44 4.87 -11.86
CA ALA A 97 -17.46 3.94 -11.43
C ALA A 97 -17.16 2.56 -12.04
N PRO A 98 -17.30 1.47 -11.27
CA PRO A 98 -17.17 0.14 -11.82
C PRO A 98 -18.28 -0.12 -12.86
N LEU A 99 -17.88 -0.63 -14.02
CA LEU A 99 -18.82 -1.10 -15.04
C LEU A 99 -18.89 -2.63 -14.97
N TYR A 100 -19.97 -3.15 -14.41
CA TYR A 100 -20.19 -4.59 -14.34
C TYR A 100 -20.79 -5.06 -15.66
N LEU A 101 -20.01 -5.81 -16.42
CA LEU A 101 -20.45 -6.38 -17.70
C LEU A 101 -21.19 -7.71 -17.54
N SER A 102 -20.98 -8.41 -16.43
CA SER A 102 -21.60 -9.70 -16.16
C SER A 102 -21.60 -10.02 -14.66
N ASN A 103 -22.61 -10.74 -14.20
CA ASN A 103 -22.67 -11.35 -12.88
C ASN A 103 -22.10 -12.78 -12.86
N TYR A 104 -21.70 -13.31 -14.01
CA TYR A 104 -21.12 -14.64 -14.09
C TYR A 104 -19.65 -14.61 -13.70
N CYS A 105 -19.29 -15.48 -12.76
CA CYS A 105 -17.92 -15.64 -12.29
C CYS A 105 -17.50 -17.11 -12.40
N VAL A 106 -16.28 -17.35 -12.88
CA VAL A 106 -15.71 -18.71 -13.01
C VAL A 106 -15.05 -19.20 -11.71
N ASN A 107 -14.88 -18.31 -10.72
CA ASN A 107 -14.22 -18.64 -9.46
C ASN A 107 -15.18 -19.24 -8.44
N GLY A 108 -14.63 -20.01 -7.51
CA GLY A 108 -15.37 -20.70 -6.43
C GLY A 108 -15.16 -20.08 -5.05
N CYS A 109 -14.99 -18.76 -4.93
CA CYS A 109 -14.72 -18.10 -3.65
C CYS A 109 -15.85 -18.36 -2.64
N VAL A 110 -15.51 -18.89 -1.49
CA VAL A 110 -16.47 -19.37 -0.47
C VAL A 110 -17.38 -18.26 0.07
N TYR A 111 -16.86 -17.04 0.17
CA TYR A 111 -17.59 -15.87 0.71
C TYR A 111 -18.30 -15.02 -0.35
N CYS A 112 -18.10 -15.30 -1.63
CA CYS A 112 -18.59 -14.46 -2.70
C CYS A 112 -19.94 -14.99 -3.23
N PRO A 113 -21.03 -14.18 -3.23
CA PRO A 113 -22.32 -14.62 -3.77
C PRO A 113 -22.28 -14.89 -5.28
N TYR A 114 -21.32 -14.31 -6.01
CA TYR A 114 -21.19 -14.50 -7.47
C TYR A 114 -20.34 -15.73 -7.87
N HIS A 115 -19.96 -16.59 -6.92
CA HIS A 115 -19.18 -17.79 -7.26
C HIS A 115 -19.96 -18.73 -8.18
N TYR A 116 -19.26 -19.45 -9.05
CA TYR A 116 -19.85 -20.24 -10.15
C TYR A 116 -20.84 -21.35 -9.71
N GLN A 117 -20.75 -21.81 -8.47
CA GLN A 117 -21.64 -22.83 -7.92
C GLN A 117 -22.95 -22.25 -7.38
N ASN A 118 -23.06 -20.94 -7.24
CA ASN A 118 -24.30 -20.31 -6.78
C ASN A 118 -25.30 -20.19 -7.93
N LYS A 119 -26.32 -21.05 -7.90
CA LYS A 119 -27.39 -21.09 -8.90
C LYS A 119 -28.56 -20.13 -8.62
N HIS A 120 -28.49 -19.39 -7.50
CA HIS A 120 -29.56 -18.50 -7.06
C HIS A 120 -29.40 -17.05 -7.54
N ILE A 121 -28.25 -16.72 -8.16
CA ILE A 121 -28.01 -15.40 -8.72
C ILE A 121 -28.20 -15.47 -10.23
N CYS A 122 -29.19 -14.76 -10.70
CA CYS A 122 -29.50 -14.59 -12.12
C CYS A 122 -28.93 -13.25 -12.62
#